data_016e62a399f1f5f3dc70974a4bf0593d
#
_entry.id   016e62a399f1f5f3dc70974a4bf0593d
#
_cell.length_a   1.000
_cell.length_b   1.000
_cell.length_c   1.000
_cell.angle_alpha   90.00
_cell.angle_beta   90.00
_cell.angle_gamma   90.00
#
_symmetry.space_group_name_H-M   'P 1'
#
loop_
_entity.id
_entity.type
_entity.pdbx_description
1 polymer ?
#
loop_
_entity_poly.entity_id
_entity_poly.type
_entity_poly.pdbx_seq_one_letter_code
_entity_poly.pdbx_strand_id
1 'polypeptide(L)'
;MRVIGLDFGLKRIGVAVSDEGARLAQPLKVLPNGSMKQVMDELGRIIAEYSAGAVVMGDPRQPGGGEGKLAPQVRELASLIQEKFGLKVVLRDERYTSFEAGERLREAGETNWRSRKEKLDQAAAAIILQDYLDSLQGGKG
;
A
#
# COMPACT_ATOMS: atom_id res chain seq x y z
N MET A 1 13.32 6.85 9.26
CA MET A 1 12.98 6.84 7.83
C MET A 1 11.54 6.39 7.64
N ARG A 2 10.75 7.19 6.97
CA ARG A 2 9.36 6.78 6.70
C ARG A 2 9.30 5.82 5.52
N VAL A 3 8.33 4.93 5.60
CA VAL A 3 8.04 3.94 4.54
C VAL A 3 6.64 4.19 4.03
N ILE A 4 6.45 4.09 2.73
CA ILE A 4 5.13 4.23 2.11
C ILE A 4 4.60 2.85 1.77
N GLY A 5 3.32 2.61 2.07
CA GLY A 5 2.64 1.38 1.69
C GLY A 5 1.63 1.66 0.59
N LEU A 6 1.58 0.79 -0.39
CA LEU A 6 0.66 0.92 -1.53
C LEU A 6 -0.16 -0.34 -1.71
N ASP A 7 -1.45 -0.16 -1.88
CA ASP A 7 -2.37 -1.23 -2.27
C ASP A 7 -2.89 -0.90 -3.67
N PHE A 8 -2.34 -1.58 -4.67
CA PHE A 8 -2.63 -1.30 -6.07
C PHE A 8 -3.95 -1.93 -6.49
N GLY A 9 -4.90 -1.10 -6.89
CA GLY A 9 -6.17 -1.56 -7.43
C GLY A 9 -6.36 -1.10 -8.86
N LEU A 10 -7.33 -1.69 -9.55
CA LEU A 10 -7.59 -1.37 -10.94
C LEU A 10 -7.98 0.10 -11.12
N LYS A 11 -8.81 0.62 -10.23
CA LYS A 11 -9.31 2.00 -10.32
C LYS A 11 -8.68 2.94 -9.31
N ARG A 12 -8.16 2.41 -8.23
CA ARG A 12 -7.65 3.21 -7.12
C ARG A 12 -6.43 2.55 -6.49
N ILE A 13 -5.56 3.39 -5.96
CA ILE A 13 -4.38 2.92 -5.23
C ILE A 13 -4.47 3.48 -3.83
N GLY A 14 -4.56 2.62 -2.84
CA GLY A 14 -4.54 3.02 -1.44
C GLY A 14 -3.12 3.33 -1.02
N VAL A 15 -2.94 4.37 -0.22
CA VAL A 15 -1.64 4.82 0.24
C VAL A 15 -1.63 4.93 1.75
N ALA A 16 -0.60 4.40 2.37
CA ALA A 16 -0.35 4.54 3.79
C ALA A 16 1.08 5.04 3.99
N VAL A 17 1.35 5.60 5.15
CA VAL A 17 2.69 6.09 5.48
C VAL A 17 3.02 5.68 6.90
N SER A 18 4.28 5.37 7.15
CA SER A 18 4.73 5.07 8.51
C SER A 18 5.15 6.33 9.23
N ASP A 19 5.30 6.23 10.55
CA ASP A 19 5.98 7.26 11.32
C ASP A 19 7.47 7.25 10.98
N GLU A 20 8.18 8.24 11.49
CA GLU A 20 9.61 8.37 11.22
C GLU A 20 10.41 7.17 11.73
N GLY A 21 9.99 6.59 12.84
CA GLY A 21 10.65 5.42 13.40
C GLY A 21 10.31 4.11 12.72
N ALA A 22 9.48 4.13 11.71
CA ALA A 22 9.06 2.95 10.95
C ALA A 22 8.46 1.86 11.84
N ARG A 23 7.57 2.25 12.74
CA ARG A 23 6.91 1.33 13.66
C ARG A 23 5.42 1.21 13.44
N LEU A 24 4.75 2.32 13.12
CA LEU A 24 3.30 2.35 12.98
C LEU A 24 2.91 2.86 11.61
N ALA A 25 1.97 2.17 10.98
CA ALA A 25 1.42 2.55 9.69
C ALA A 25 0.12 3.33 9.91
N GLN A 26 -0.08 4.37 9.11
CA GLN A 26 -1.31 5.16 9.10
C GLN A 26 -1.86 5.25 7.69
N PRO A 27 -3.17 5.11 7.51
CA PRO A 27 -3.78 5.39 6.21
C PRO A 27 -3.54 6.85 5.84
N LEU A 28 -3.20 7.11 4.59
CA LEU A 28 -2.92 8.47 4.14
C LEU A 28 -3.97 8.99 3.17
N LYS A 29 -4.12 8.34 2.04
CA LYS A 29 -5.06 8.78 1.01
C LYS A 29 -5.28 7.70 -0.02
N VAL A 30 -6.18 7.95 -0.96
CA VAL A 30 -6.43 7.08 -2.11
C VAL A 30 -6.13 7.89 -3.36
N LEU A 31 -5.37 7.31 -4.27
CA LEU A 31 -5.06 7.94 -5.56
C LEU A 31 -5.90 7.32 -6.65
N PRO A 32 -6.41 8.13 -7.58
CA PRO A 32 -7.02 7.57 -8.78
C PRO A 32 -5.95 6.85 -9.60
N ASN A 33 -6.27 5.68 -10.10
CA ASN A 33 -5.37 4.96 -10.99
C ASN A 33 -5.79 5.25 -12.44
N GLY A 34 -5.65 6.51 -12.84
CA GLY A 34 -6.05 6.95 -14.17
C GLY A 34 -4.97 6.73 -15.20
N SER A 35 -3.77 7.19 -14.94
CA SER A 35 -2.63 6.98 -15.81
C SER A 35 -1.38 6.81 -14.97
N MET A 36 -0.40 6.13 -15.53
CA MET A 36 0.85 5.92 -14.83
C MET A 36 1.56 7.25 -14.53
N LYS A 37 1.46 8.21 -15.45
CA LYS A 37 2.04 9.53 -15.23
C LYS A 37 1.44 10.22 -14.02
N GLN A 38 0.10 10.21 -13.91
CA GLN A 38 -0.56 10.83 -12.76
C GLN A 38 -0.18 10.15 -11.45
N VAL A 39 -0.15 8.82 -11.46
CA VAL A 39 0.24 8.04 -10.28
C VAL A 39 1.66 8.40 -9.85
N MET A 40 2.59 8.44 -10.80
CA MET A 40 3.98 8.76 -10.49
C MET A 40 4.15 10.20 -10.00
N ASP A 41 3.40 11.16 -10.56
CA ASP A 41 3.45 12.53 -10.10
C ASP A 41 2.97 12.65 -8.65
N GLU A 42 1.85 12.00 -8.33
CA GLU A 42 1.32 12.01 -6.97
C GLU A 42 2.25 11.31 -5.98
N LEU A 43 2.79 10.16 -6.36
CA LEU A 43 3.73 9.45 -5.50
C LEU A 43 4.99 10.28 -5.27
N GLY A 44 5.46 10.99 -6.28
CA GLY A 44 6.62 11.86 -6.12
C GLY A 44 6.38 12.94 -5.07
N ARG A 45 5.19 13.53 -5.06
CA ARG A 45 4.83 14.52 -4.05
C ARG A 45 4.80 13.91 -2.65
N ILE A 46 4.21 12.75 -2.52
CA ILE A 46 4.11 12.06 -1.23
C ILE A 46 5.50 11.68 -0.72
N ILE A 47 6.32 11.11 -1.60
CA ILE A 47 7.68 10.71 -1.24
C ILE A 47 8.48 11.92 -0.74
N ALA A 48 8.35 13.04 -1.45
CA ALA A 48 9.04 14.27 -1.06
C ALA A 48 8.51 14.85 0.25
N GLU A 49 7.18 14.89 0.38
CA GLU A 49 6.54 15.47 1.56
C GLU A 49 6.92 14.72 2.84
N TYR A 50 6.96 13.40 2.77
CA TYR A 50 7.25 12.57 3.96
C TYR A 50 8.70 12.11 4.04
N SER A 51 9.52 12.52 3.09
CA SER A 51 10.92 12.09 3.03
C SER A 51 11.04 10.57 3.13
N ALA A 52 10.23 9.87 2.33
CA ALA A 52 10.19 8.42 2.38
C ALA A 52 11.47 7.81 1.84
N GLY A 53 11.92 6.74 2.48
CA GLY A 53 13.14 6.04 2.07
C GLY A 53 12.88 4.67 1.46
N ALA A 54 11.65 4.19 1.51
CA ALA A 54 11.30 2.88 0.93
C ALA A 54 9.82 2.84 0.66
N VAL A 55 9.42 1.93 -0.22
CA VAL A 55 8.02 1.69 -0.56
C VAL A 55 7.76 0.19 -0.45
N VAL A 56 6.65 -0.18 0.19
CA VAL A 56 6.19 -1.56 0.18
C VAL A 56 4.88 -1.61 -0.59
N MET A 57 4.73 -2.59 -1.48
CA MET A 57 3.52 -2.77 -2.28
C MET A 57 2.97 -4.16 -2.05
N GLY A 58 1.66 -4.28 -1.99
CA GLY A 58 1.02 -5.56 -1.97
C GLY A 58 1.22 -6.27 -3.31
N ASP A 59 1.64 -7.52 -3.27
CA ASP A 59 1.76 -8.34 -4.46
C ASP A 59 0.45 -9.11 -4.61
N PRO A 60 -0.43 -8.72 -5.54
CA PRO A 60 -1.75 -9.36 -5.61
C PRO A 60 -1.63 -10.81 -6.04
N ARG A 61 -2.14 -11.71 -5.21
CA ARG A 61 -2.13 -13.13 -5.47
C ARG A 61 -3.55 -13.67 -5.48
N GLN A 62 -3.79 -14.65 -6.33
CA GLN A 62 -5.07 -15.32 -6.33
C GLN A 62 -5.13 -16.34 -5.20
N PRO A 63 -6.31 -16.62 -4.65
CA PRO A 63 -6.49 -17.73 -3.73
C PRO A 63 -5.93 -19.00 -4.37
N GLY A 64 -5.13 -19.73 -3.63
CA GLY A 64 -4.48 -20.92 -4.16
C GLY A 64 -3.06 -20.70 -4.67
N GLY A 65 -2.58 -19.46 -4.67
CA GLY A 65 -1.16 -19.18 -4.91
C GLY A 65 -0.75 -18.72 -6.30
N GLY A 66 -1.69 -18.56 -7.23
CA GLY A 66 -1.37 -18.04 -8.54
C GLY A 66 -1.16 -16.54 -8.53
N GLU A 67 -0.54 -16.01 -9.60
CA GLU A 67 -0.42 -14.56 -9.75
C GLU A 67 -1.77 -13.91 -9.98
N GLY A 68 -1.99 -12.74 -9.39
CA GLY A 68 -3.19 -11.95 -9.65
C GLY A 68 -3.14 -11.28 -11.00
N LYS A 69 -4.30 -10.84 -11.49
CA LYS A 69 -4.40 -10.16 -12.78
C LYS A 69 -3.63 -8.85 -12.83
N LEU A 70 -3.43 -8.22 -11.69
CA LEU A 70 -2.74 -6.93 -11.61
C LEU A 70 -1.24 -7.06 -11.36
N ALA A 71 -0.73 -8.29 -11.22
CA ALA A 71 0.68 -8.48 -10.92
C ALA A 71 1.64 -7.80 -11.92
N PRO A 72 1.39 -7.87 -13.24
CA PRO A 72 2.27 -7.18 -14.17
C PRO A 72 2.29 -5.67 -13.96
N GLN A 73 1.13 -5.05 -13.70
CA GLN A 73 1.04 -3.61 -13.45
C GLN A 73 1.73 -3.23 -12.15
N VAL A 74 1.61 -4.05 -11.13
CA VAL A 74 2.30 -3.82 -9.84
C VAL A 74 3.81 -3.83 -10.05
N ARG A 75 4.32 -4.81 -10.79
CA ARG A 75 5.76 -4.89 -11.07
C ARG A 75 6.24 -3.71 -11.89
N GLU A 76 5.44 -3.27 -12.86
CA GLU A 76 5.78 -2.10 -13.66
C GLU A 76 5.89 -0.86 -12.80
N LEU A 77 4.90 -0.63 -11.93
CA LEU A 77 4.93 0.51 -11.03
C LEU A 77 6.13 0.43 -10.08
N ALA A 78 6.41 -0.76 -9.55
CA ALA A 78 7.57 -0.95 -8.67
C ALA A 78 8.88 -0.58 -9.39
N SER A 79 9.04 -1.00 -10.64
CA SER A 79 10.23 -0.68 -11.42
C SER A 79 10.36 0.81 -11.66
N LEU A 80 9.24 1.47 -11.98
CA LEU A 80 9.23 2.91 -12.23
C LEU A 80 9.59 3.69 -10.97
N ILE A 81 9.10 3.27 -9.82
CA ILE A 81 9.44 3.90 -8.54
C ILE A 81 10.93 3.77 -8.27
N GLN A 82 11.48 2.58 -8.46
CA GLN A 82 12.91 2.35 -8.26
C GLN A 82 13.76 3.21 -9.19
N GLU A 83 13.39 3.26 -10.46
CA GLU A 83 14.14 4.02 -11.45
C GLU A 83 14.06 5.52 -11.23
N LYS A 84 12.85 6.02 -10.99
CA LYS A 84 12.66 7.47 -10.91
C LYS A 84 13.08 8.06 -9.57
N PHE A 85 12.81 7.36 -8.48
CA PHE A 85 13.05 7.91 -7.15
C PHE A 85 14.24 7.29 -6.43
N GLY A 86 14.78 6.21 -6.97
CA GLY A 86 15.93 5.54 -6.37
C GLY A 86 15.61 4.88 -5.04
N LEU A 87 14.35 4.55 -4.79
CA LEU A 87 13.94 3.94 -3.54
C LEU A 87 13.84 2.43 -3.66
N LYS A 88 14.09 1.75 -2.54
CA LYS A 88 13.84 0.33 -2.43
C LYS A 88 12.34 0.08 -2.48
N VAL A 89 11.91 -0.89 -3.28
CA VAL A 89 10.52 -1.32 -3.33
C VAL A 89 10.46 -2.78 -2.94
N VAL A 90 9.60 -3.08 -1.97
CA VAL A 90 9.41 -4.44 -1.45
C VAL A 90 8.00 -4.89 -1.82
N LEU A 91 7.87 -6.10 -2.36
CA LEU A 91 6.56 -6.68 -2.67
C LEU A 91 6.21 -7.67 -1.57
N ARG A 92 4.97 -7.60 -1.09
CA ARG A 92 4.45 -8.49 -0.05
C ARG A 92 3.16 -9.13 -0.51
N ASP A 93 2.96 -10.40 -0.16
CA ASP A 93 1.73 -11.10 -0.47
C ASP A 93 0.58 -10.44 0.29
N GLU A 94 -0.45 -10.02 -0.44
CA GLU A 94 -1.60 -9.34 0.14
C GLU A 94 -2.88 -10.18 0.21
N ARG A 95 -2.78 -11.49 0.05
CA ARG A 95 -3.95 -12.36 0.18
C ARG A 95 -4.65 -12.09 1.50
N TYR A 96 -5.97 -11.92 1.43
CA TYR A 96 -6.84 -11.68 2.59
C TYR A 96 -6.70 -10.31 3.26
N THR A 97 -5.85 -9.41 2.73
CA THR A 97 -5.71 -8.07 3.30
C THR A 97 -7.03 -7.31 3.29
N SER A 98 -7.77 -7.40 2.18
CA SER A 98 -9.06 -6.72 2.07
C SER A 98 -10.07 -7.24 3.08
N PHE A 99 -10.03 -8.54 3.39
CA PHE A 99 -10.90 -9.12 4.40
C PHE A 99 -10.57 -8.53 5.78
N GLU A 100 -9.31 -8.48 6.15
CA GLU A 100 -8.90 -7.90 7.43
C GLU A 100 -9.29 -6.43 7.53
N ALA A 101 -9.09 -5.67 6.46
CA ALA A 101 -9.46 -4.27 6.44
C ALA A 101 -10.96 -4.08 6.61
N GLY A 102 -11.76 -4.93 5.96
CA GLY A 102 -13.20 -4.89 6.10
C GLY A 102 -13.67 -5.17 7.51
N GLU A 103 -13.05 -6.14 8.19
CA GLU A 103 -13.37 -6.44 9.56
C GLU A 103 -13.06 -5.27 10.50
N ARG A 104 -11.91 -4.64 10.31
CA ARG A 104 -11.54 -3.49 11.13
C ARG A 104 -12.50 -2.31 10.95
N LEU A 105 -12.94 -2.06 9.73
CA LEU A 105 -13.89 -0.99 9.47
C LEU A 105 -15.26 -1.31 10.07
N ARG A 106 -15.68 -2.56 10.02
CA ARG A 106 -16.94 -2.99 10.62
C ARG A 106 -16.90 -2.79 12.13
N GLU A 107 -15.80 -3.17 12.76
CA GLU A 107 -15.62 -2.97 14.20
C GLU A 107 -15.64 -1.50 14.58
N ALA A 108 -15.17 -0.62 13.70
CA ALA A 108 -15.19 0.81 13.91
C ALA A 108 -16.57 1.44 13.67
N GLY A 109 -17.56 0.66 13.24
CA GLY A 109 -18.91 1.16 13.01
C GLY A 109 -19.12 1.88 11.70
N GLU A 110 -18.25 1.71 10.74
CA GLU A 110 -18.36 2.36 9.43
C GLU A 110 -19.44 1.69 8.61
N THR A 111 -20.53 2.41 8.31
CA THR A 111 -21.69 1.84 7.60
C THR A 111 -21.93 2.44 6.22
N ASN A 112 -21.36 3.59 5.92
CA ASN A 112 -21.53 4.21 4.60
C ASN A 112 -20.72 3.46 3.55
N TRP A 113 -21.41 2.96 2.51
CA TRP A 113 -20.76 2.07 1.53
C TRP A 113 -19.62 2.74 0.76
N ARG A 114 -19.83 3.98 0.29
CA ARG A 114 -18.78 4.69 -0.46
C ARG A 114 -17.60 5.05 0.44
N SER A 115 -17.89 5.59 1.60
CA SER A 115 -16.87 5.94 2.56
C SER A 115 -16.11 4.69 3.01
N ARG A 116 -16.82 3.58 3.22
CA ARG A 116 -16.20 2.30 3.57
C ARG A 116 -15.24 1.83 2.49
N LYS A 117 -15.63 1.97 1.21
CA LYS A 117 -14.80 1.51 0.11
C LYS A 117 -13.48 2.29 0.05
N GLU A 118 -13.54 3.61 0.20
CA GLU A 118 -12.33 4.42 0.23
C GLU A 118 -11.47 4.10 1.45
N LYS A 119 -12.08 3.98 2.60
CA LYS A 119 -11.38 3.62 3.81
C LYS A 119 -10.81 2.21 3.74
N LEU A 120 -11.49 1.30 3.04
CA LEU A 120 -11.00 -0.06 2.85
C LEU A 120 -9.69 -0.04 2.06
N ASP A 121 -9.63 0.77 0.98
CA ASP A 121 -8.41 0.88 0.20
C ASP A 121 -7.25 1.44 1.03
N GLN A 122 -7.52 2.48 1.84
CA GLN A 122 -6.52 3.05 2.73
C GLN A 122 -6.11 2.06 3.81
N ALA A 123 -7.09 1.36 4.38
CA ALA A 123 -6.83 0.40 5.45
C ALA A 123 -6.03 -0.79 4.93
N ALA A 124 -6.31 -1.23 3.71
CA ALA A 124 -5.55 -2.32 3.10
C ALA A 124 -4.08 -1.92 2.93
N ALA A 125 -3.83 -0.70 2.47
CA ALA A 125 -2.45 -0.20 2.34
C ALA A 125 -1.76 -0.14 3.71
N ALA A 126 -2.48 0.31 4.74
CA ALA A 126 -1.93 0.38 6.09
C ALA A 126 -1.61 -1.02 6.65
N ILE A 127 -2.46 -2.01 6.35
CA ILE A 127 -2.22 -3.38 6.79
C ILE A 127 -0.99 -3.96 6.10
N ILE A 128 -0.86 -3.75 4.80
CA ILE A 128 0.32 -4.19 4.05
C ILE A 128 1.58 -3.55 4.65
N LEU A 129 1.52 -2.26 4.89
CA LEU A 129 2.65 -1.54 5.46
C LEU A 129 2.98 -2.02 6.87
N GLN A 130 1.95 -2.15 7.72
CA GLN A 130 2.16 -2.58 9.11
C GLN A 130 2.78 -3.98 9.17
N ASP A 131 2.31 -4.88 8.32
CA ASP A 131 2.87 -6.22 8.24
C ASP A 131 4.37 -6.18 7.91
N TYR A 132 4.74 -5.32 6.97
CA TYR A 132 6.15 -5.14 6.63
C TYR A 132 6.94 -4.55 7.81
N LEU A 133 6.41 -3.51 8.46
CA LEU A 133 7.09 -2.89 9.58
C LEU A 133 7.28 -3.86 10.74
N ASP A 134 6.26 -4.68 11.00
CA ASP A 134 6.34 -5.69 12.06
C ASP A 134 7.41 -6.73 11.74
N SER A 135 7.59 -7.07 10.46
CA SER A 135 8.62 -8.02 10.07
C SER A 135 10.02 -7.47 10.32
N LEU A 136 10.20 -6.15 10.22
CA LEU A 136 11.48 -5.53 10.54
C LEU A 136 11.78 -5.57 12.03
N GLN A 137 10.75 -5.42 12.86
CA GLN A 137 10.91 -5.43 14.32
C GLN A 137 11.04 -6.84 14.86
N GLY A 138 10.23 -7.77 14.38
CA GLY A 138 10.16 -9.11 14.91
C GLY A 138 11.03 -10.13 14.20
N GLY A 139 11.63 -9.75 13.07
CA GLY A 139 12.35 -10.69 12.22
C GLY A 139 13.61 -11.26 12.83
N LYS A 140 14.03 -10.74 13.93
CA LYS A 140 15.21 -11.22 14.64
C LYS A 140 14.84 -12.22 15.74
N GLY A 141 13.56 -12.41 15.89
CA GLY A 141 13.07 -13.34 16.90
C GLY A 141 13.18 -14.75 16.44
#